data_aeec9dbd9f2f3f0fdb4e6fa69864d7a3
#
_entry.id   aeec9dbd9f2f3f0fdb4e6fa69864d7a3
#
_cell.length_a   1.000
_cell.length_b   1.000
_cell.length_c   1.000
_cell.angle_alpha   90.00
_cell.angle_beta   90.00
_cell.angle_gamma   90.00
#
_symmetry.space_group_name_H-M   'P 1'
#
loop_
_entity.id
_entity.type
_entity.pdbx_description
1 polymer ?
#
loop_
_entity_poly.entity_id
_entity_poly.type
_entity_poly.pdbx_seq_one_letter_code
_entity_poly.pdbx_strand_id
1 'polypeptide(L)'
;MKIDKIFIINISTSNEIIKEKLTQLKIPYTAKYEIVKGIYGTKTDQAWKPYDNWKLDSENKWWNRSLLNGEVGCSLSHYKIWKRAHLEGWDCVLILEEDFIVKDSLENLKMPSKFDGFYLGRNKIEEDKKNYNEDFVVPGYSYNTHAYCLTKAGINKLLKYKFNKNIIPVDEFLSATFTKHPRRDVALLYKPTLNFLATKKDYIIQKSNTKTSMTENSTPIPKFKQGDFEILEYSNWENWKQKYINPIVNNGEYELVVDHLGDEVYEFPLFTKKFCDELIAMGEELDNWTYSRHKYYPTTDLLLEDIGMNVIYNKVLNEIVRPLCIYIWTLEGKGWDRVVSENFLVKYLPDAQSHLAVHHDHSHLSLVVKLNDEFDGGGTYFPKYNLLSNPERVGTATIHPGQITHRHGARPIHSGRRYIAVSFIKQTSDI
;
A
#
# COMPACT_ATOMS: atom_id res chain seq x y z
N MET A 1 39.00 11.45 -4.65
CA MET A 1 38.44 10.18 -4.15
C MET A 1 37.91 9.43 -5.35
N LYS A 2 37.89 8.12 -5.32
CA LYS A 2 37.58 7.24 -6.44
C LYS A 2 36.39 6.37 -6.07
N ILE A 3 35.50 6.04 -7.02
CA ILE A 3 34.46 5.02 -6.81
C ILE A 3 35.15 3.65 -6.90
N ASP A 4 35.07 2.86 -5.83
CA ASP A 4 35.75 1.55 -5.74
C ASP A 4 34.85 0.40 -6.17
N LYS A 5 33.54 0.52 -5.93
CA LYS A 5 32.55 -0.51 -6.21
C LYS A 5 31.23 0.11 -6.68
N ILE A 6 30.60 -0.54 -7.66
CA ILE A 6 29.26 -0.19 -8.13
C ILE A 6 28.33 -1.34 -7.77
N PHE A 7 27.25 -1.08 -7.06
CA PHE A 7 26.15 -2.01 -6.83
C PHE A 7 24.94 -1.61 -7.67
N ILE A 8 24.37 -2.57 -8.38
CA ILE A 8 23.15 -2.36 -9.17
C ILE A 8 22.06 -3.25 -8.60
N ILE A 9 21.00 -2.65 -8.04
CA ILE A 9 19.80 -3.37 -7.60
C ILE A 9 19.01 -3.73 -8.83
N ASN A 10 18.83 -5.03 -9.06
CA ASN A 10 18.12 -5.55 -10.21
C ASN A 10 17.05 -6.56 -9.80
N ILE A 11 15.86 -6.43 -10.39
CA ILE A 11 14.73 -7.35 -10.22
C ILE A 11 14.39 -8.05 -11.53
N SER A 12 14.29 -7.29 -12.62
CA SER A 12 13.69 -7.75 -13.88
C SER A 12 14.48 -7.43 -15.15
N THR A 13 15.40 -6.46 -15.10
CA THR A 13 16.18 -6.05 -16.29
C THR A 13 17.26 -7.08 -16.63
N SER A 14 17.46 -7.38 -17.92
CA SER A 14 18.53 -8.30 -18.32
C SER A 14 19.92 -7.74 -17.98
N ASN A 15 20.85 -8.63 -17.65
CA ASN A 15 22.21 -8.25 -17.29
C ASN A 15 22.96 -7.59 -18.45
N GLU A 16 22.61 -7.93 -19.70
CA GLU A 16 23.19 -7.35 -20.92
C GLU A 16 22.83 -5.86 -21.02
N ILE A 17 21.56 -5.51 -20.83
CA ILE A 17 21.09 -4.11 -20.82
C ILE A 17 21.79 -3.32 -19.70
N ILE A 18 21.92 -3.89 -18.51
CA ILE A 18 22.63 -3.24 -17.41
C ILE A 18 24.08 -2.98 -17.77
N LYS A 19 24.78 -3.96 -18.34
CA LYS A 19 26.18 -3.83 -18.77
C LYS A 19 26.34 -2.74 -19.83
N GLU A 20 25.44 -2.68 -20.81
CA GLU A 20 25.45 -1.64 -21.83
C GLU A 20 25.30 -0.24 -21.20
N LYS A 21 24.33 -0.05 -20.29
CA LYS A 21 24.16 1.21 -19.57
C LYS A 21 25.42 1.60 -18.78
N LEU A 22 26.08 0.64 -18.13
CA LEU A 22 27.30 0.89 -17.35
C LEU A 22 28.44 1.41 -18.21
N THR A 23 28.58 0.98 -19.48
CA THR A 23 29.62 1.48 -20.40
C THR A 23 29.45 2.97 -20.68
N GLN A 24 28.21 3.48 -20.67
CA GLN A 24 27.91 4.89 -20.93
C GLN A 24 28.33 5.80 -19.77
N LEU A 25 28.45 5.27 -18.55
CA LEU A 25 28.89 6.05 -17.37
C LEU A 25 30.33 6.53 -17.48
N LYS A 26 31.18 5.84 -18.26
CA LYS A 26 32.60 6.16 -18.42
C LYS A 26 33.30 6.48 -17.09
N ILE A 27 33.08 5.61 -16.11
CA ILE A 27 33.71 5.75 -14.78
C ILE A 27 35.22 5.54 -14.97
N PRO A 28 36.07 6.48 -14.55
CA PRO A 28 37.51 6.31 -14.67
C PRO A 28 37.99 5.10 -13.89
N TYR A 29 38.55 4.12 -14.58
CA TYR A 29 39.33 3.00 -14.08
C TYR A 29 38.74 2.08 -13.00
N THR A 30 38.62 0.81 -13.37
CA THR A 30 38.61 -0.37 -12.46
C THR A 30 37.57 -0.44 -11.34
N ALA A 31 36.54 0.38 -11.33
CA ALA A 31 35.45 0.15 -10.41
C ALA A 31 34.82 -1.22 -10.69
N LYS A 32 34.93 -2.13 -9.72
CA LYS A 32 34.25 -3.43 -9.79
C LYS A 32 32.77 -3.19 -9.71
N TYR A 33 31.98 -3.77 -10.60
CA TYR A 33 30.54 -3.72 -10.48
C TYR A 33 29.96 -5.06 -10.05
N GLU A 34 28.76 -5.01 -9.49
CA GLU A 34 28.01 -6.19 -9.11
C GLU A 34 26.51 -5.93 -9.25
N ILE A 35 25.83 -6.83 -9.96
CA ILE A 35 24.38 -6.84 -10.04
C ILE A 35 23.84 -7.63 -8.84
N VAL A 36 23.13 -6.93 -7.97
CA VAL A 36 22.57 -7.49 -6.74
C VAL A 36 21.08 -7.73 -6.97
N LYS A 37 20.63 -8.97 -6.74
CA LYS A 37 19.20 -9.27 -6.80
C LYS A 37 18.44 -8.47 -5.76
N GLY A 38 17.46 -7.69 -6.22
CA GLY A 38 16.55 -6.94 -5.36
C GLY A 38 15.71 -7.87 -4.48
N ILE A 39 15.26 -7.35 -3.36
CA ILE A 39 14.46 -8.07 -2.37
C ILE A 39 12.98 -7.79 -2.65
N TYR A 40 12.16 -8.84 -2.70
CA TYR A 40 10.71 -8.71 -2.63
C TYR A 40 10.33 -8.57 -1.15
N GLY A 41 9.57 -7.52 -0.79
CA GLY A 41 9.25 -7.21 0.60
C GLY A 41 8.57 -8.34 1.38
N THR A 42 7.85 -9.23 0.68
CA THR A 42 7.21 -10.41 1.26
C THR A 42 8.15 -11.63 1.39
N LYS A 43 9.34 -11.58 0.80
CA LYS A 43 10.29 -12.71 0.72
C LYS A 43 11.66 -12.28 1.22
N THR A 44 11.78 -12.13 2.52
CA THR A 44 13.05 -11.80 3.17
C THR A 44 13.29 -12.69 4.38
N ASP A 45 14.52 -13.14 4.54
CA ASP A 45 15.05 -13.86 5.71
C ASP A 45 15.58 -12.90 6.79
N GLN A 46 15.61 -11.60 6.52
CA GLN A 46 16.10 -10.60 7.45
C GLN A 46 14.99 -10.14 8.40
N ALA A 47 15.32 -10.04 9.69
CA ALA A 47 14.44 -9.43 10.67
C ALA A 47 14.26 -7.94 10.38
N TRP A 48 13.04 -7.54 10.05
CA TRP A 48 12.67 -6.17 9.77
C TRP A 48 11.30 -5.82 10.38
N LYS A 49 11.03 -4.53 10.50
CA LYS A 49 9.75 -4.01 10.98
C LYS A 49 9.41 -2.73 10.20
N PRO A 50 8.19 -2.60 9.65
CA PRO A 50 7.74 -1.32 9.11
C PRO A 50 7.62 -0.30 10.23
N TYR A 51 7.67 0.98 9.89
CA TYR A 51 7.32 2.04 10.82
C TYR A 51 5.80 2.04 11.03
N ASP A 52 5.34 1.72 12.22
CA ASP A 52 3.93 1.49 12.54
C ASP A 52 3.04 2.71 12.24
N ASN A 53 3.56 3.92 12.41
CA ASN A 53 2.84 5.16 12.17
C ASN A 53 3.09 5.72 10.75
N TRP A 54 3.47 4.90 9.77
CA TRP A 54 3.73 5.41 8.42
C TRP A 54 2.48 6.01 7.78
N LYS A 55 1.34 5.33 7.84
CA LYS A 55 0.07 5.87 7.34
C LYS A 55 -0.37 7.06 8.20
N LEU A 56 -0.65 8.18 7.56
CA LEU A 56 -1.11 9.42 8.18
C LEU A 56 -2.25 9.97 7.35
N ASP A 57 -3.31 10.47 7.96
CA ASP A 57 -4.37 11.18 7.25
C ASP A 57 -3.79 12.50 6.71
N SER A 58 -3.58 12.56 5.40
CA SER A 58 -2.84 13.62 4.71
C SER A 58 -3.29 13.74 3.26
N GLU A 59 -3.25 14.95 2.71
CA GLU A 59 -3.41 15.17 1.27
C GLU A 59 -2.26 14.59 0.44
N ASN A 60 -1.13 14.31 1.06
CA ASN A 60 -0.02 13.64 0.40
C ASN A 60 -0.33 12.16 0.23
N LYS A 61 -0.62 11.75 -1.02
CA LYS A 61 -1.01 10.38 -1.39
C LYS A 61 0.00 9.31 -0.96
N TRP A 62 1.27 9.65 -0.79
CA TRP A 62 2.32 8.73 -0.37
C TRP A 62 2.30 8.45 1.14
N TRP A 63 1.73 9.37 1.92
CA TRP A 63 1.68 9.27 3.37
C TRP A 63 0.32 8.77 3.88
N ASN A 64 -0.75 8.92 3.08
CA ASN A 64 -2.08 8.52 3.51
C ASN A 64 -2.45 7.07 3.15
N ARG A 65 -1.46 6.23 2.95
CA ARG A 65 -1.60 4.80 2.70
C ARG A 65 -0.55 3.98 3.44
N SER A 66 -0.83 2.71 3.68
CA SER A 66 0.16 1.77 4.23
C SER A 66 1.37 1.62 3.31
N LEU A 67 2.50 1.24 3.88
CA LEU A 67 3.69 0.88 3.10
C LEU A 67 3.37 -0.26 2.13
N LEU A 68 3.88 -0.16 0.93
CA LEU A 68 3.78 -1.21 -0.06
C LEU A 68 4.91 -2.24 0.12
N ASN A 69 4.63 -3.50 -0.17
CA ASN A 69 5.64 -4.57 -0.15
C ASN A 69 6.85 -4.26 -1.04
N GLY A 70 6.64 -3.59 -2.19
CA GLY A 70 7.71 -3.13 -3.06
C GLY A 70 8.57 -2.04 -2.43
N GLU A 71 7.99 -1.10 -1.67
CA GLU A 71 8.75 -0.07 -0.94
C GLU A 71 9.64 -0.70 0.14
N VAL A 72 9.13 -1.69 0.87
CA VAL A 72 9.93 -2.44 1.84
C VAL A 72 11.02 -3.23 1.13
N GLY A 73 10.71 -3.89 0.02
CA GLY A 73 11.69 -4.62 -0.78
C GLY A 73 12.82 -3.72 -1.30
N CYS A 74 12.47 -2.53 -1.81
CA CYS A 74 13.42 -1.50 -2.23
C CYS A 74 14.29 -1.07 -1.04
N SER A 75 13.67 -0.69 0.08
CA SER A 75 14.37 -0.25 1.31
C SER A 75 15.35 -1.31 1.84
N LEU A 76 14.93 -2.57 1.89
CA LEU A 76 15.78 -3.68 2.32
C LEU A 76 16.91 -3.98 1.34
N SER A 77 16.70 -3.78 0.04
CA SER A 77 17.73 -3.95 -0.99
C SER A 77 18.87 -2.96 -0.79
N HIS A 78 18.54 -1.67 -0.56
CA HIS A 78 19.52 -0.65 -0.22
C HIS A 78 20.21 -0.94 1.11
N TYR A 79 19.45 -1.30 2.15
CA TYR A 79 20.01 -1.65 3.47
C TYR A 79 20.99 -2.83 3.39
N LYS A 80 20.68 -3.85 2.59
CA LYS A 80 21.56 -4.99 2.35
C LYS A 80 22.88 -4.55 1.71
N ILE A 81 22.83 -3.63 0.74
CA ILE A 81 24.03 -3.09 0.10
C ILE A 81 24.87 -2.29 1.11
N TRP A 82 24.26 -1.45 1.95
CA TRP A 82 25.01 -0.69 2.97
C TRP A 82 25.72 -1.63 3.95
N LYS A 83 25.05 -2.68 4.43
CA LYS A 83 25.67 -3.70 5.29
C LYS A 83 26.83 -4.39 4.58
N ARG A 84 26.64 -4.76 3.34
CA ARG A 84 27.64 -5.46 2.55
C ARG A 84 28.85 -4.57 2.29
N ALA A 85 28.64 -3.34 1.84
CA ALA A 85 29.72 -2.38 1.59
C ALA A 85 30.53 -2.08 2.86
N HIS A 86 29.85 -2.03 4.03
CA HIS A 86 30.53 -1.91 5.33
C HIS A 86 31.41 -3.12 5.64
N LEU A 87 30.88 -4.34 5.47
CA LEU A 87 31.62 -5.59 5.78
C LEU A 87 32.80 -5.78 4.84
N GLU A 88 32.65 -5.44 3.55
CA GLU A 88 33.71 -5.54 2.54
C GLU A 88 34.72 -4.40 2.64
N GLY A 89 34.42 -3.36 3.39
CA GLY A 89 35.33 -2.25 3.71
C GLY A 89 35.56 -1.24 2.60
N TRP A 90 34.67 -1.13 1.59
CA TRP A 90 34.77 -0.17 0.50
C TRP A 90 34.77 1.28 0.98
N ASP A 91 35.69 2.09 0.45
CA ASP A 91 35.81 3.51 0.84
C ASP A 91 34.75 4.40 0.16
N CYS A 92 34.40 4.09 -1.09
CA CYS A 92 33.34 4.78 -1.83
C CYS A 92 32.59 3.83 -2.78
N VAL A 93 31.28 3.79 -2.64
CA VAL A 93 30.42 2.96 -3.49
C VAL A 93 29.40 3.81 -4.24
N LEU A 94 29.11 3.42 -5.49
CA LEU A 94 27.98 3.91 -6.28
C LEU A 94 26.86 2.87 -6.21
N ILE A 95 25.65 3.32 -5.89
CA ILE A 95 24.44 2.48 -5.82
C ILE A 95 23.49 2.95 -6.91
N LEU A 96 23.03 2.00 -7.74
CA LEU A 96 22.12 2.22 -8.85
C LEU A 96 20.92 1.28 -8.74
N GLU A 97 19.73 1.74 -9.14
CA GLU A 97 18.55 0.89 -9.39
C GLU A 97 18.48 0.54 -10.89
N GLU A 98 17.90 -0.60 -11.25
CA GLU A 98 17.91 -1.15 -12.62
C GLU A 98 17.35 -0.21 -13.71
N ASP A 99 16.48 0.71 -13.32
CA ASP A 99 15.80 1.67 -14.20
C ASP A 99 16.57 2.97 -14.45
N PHE A 100 17.85 3.02 -14.00
CA PHE A 100 18.71 4.16 -14.27
C PHE A 100 18.94 4.40 -15.78
N ILE A 101 19.00 5.67 -16.18
CA ILE A 101 19.35 6.11 -17.52
C ILE A 101 20.51 7.09 -17.40
N VAL A 102 21.59 6.85 -18.14
CA VAL A 102 22.74 7.74 -18.19
C VAL A 102 22.44 8.92 -19.10
N LYS A 103 22.51 10.14 -18.55
CA LYS A 103 22.34 11.40 -19.29
C LYS A 103 23.69 12.01 -19.68
N ASP A 104 24.69 11.82 -18.83
CA ASP A 104 26.02 12.34 -19.06
C ASP A 104 27.06 11.41 -18.41
N SER A 105 28.31 11.44 -18.93
CA SER A 105 29.40 10.61 -18.42
C SER A 105 29.95 11.19 -17.11
N LEU A 106 30.45 10.32 -16.24
CA LEU A 106 31.08 10.72 -14.97
C LEU A 106 32.59 11.00 -15.14
N GLU A 107 33.11 10.92 -16.36
CA GLU A 107 34.56 11.03 -16.67
C GLU A 107 35.20 12.33 -16.14
N ASN A 108 34.45 13.45 -16.24
CA ASN A 108 34.90 14.78 -15.85
C ASN A 108 34.37 15.26 -14.51
N LEU A 109 33.57 14.44 -13.79
CA LEU A 109 33.03 14.82 -12.50
C LEU A 109 34.11 14.85 -11.45
N LYS A 110 34.40 16.03 -10.90
CA LYS A 110 35.37 16.20 -9.81
C LYS A 110 34.71 15.85 -8.47
N MET A 111 35.13 14.74 -7.89
CA MET A 111 34.60 14.29 -6.60
C MET A 111 34.80 15.37 -5.51
N PRO A 112 33.79 15.63 -4.64
CA PRO A 112 33.92 16.60 -3.57
C PRO A 112 34.94 16.13 -2.51
N SER A 113 35.53 17.06 -1.77
CA SER A 113 36.57 16.74 -0.82
C SER A 113 36.09 16.21 0.54
N LYS A 114 34.91 16.63 0.96
CA LYS A 114 34.31 16.26 2.27
C LYS A 114 32.81 16.01 2.10
N PHE A 115 32.40 14.76 2.22
CA PHE A 115 31.01 14.34 2.13
C PHE A 115 30.81 12.95 2.71
N ASP A 116 29.59 12.62 3.08
CA ASP A 116 29.17 11.27 3.46
C ASP A 116 28.51 10.53 2.29
N GLY A 117 27.81 11.26 1.42
CA GLY A 117 27.22 10.77 0.19
C GLY A 117 26.78 11.90 -0.72
N PHE A 118 26.40 11.56 -1.97
CA PHE A 118 25.82 12.51 -2.90
C PHE A 118 24.95 11.84 -3.95
N TYR A 119 23.93 12.57 -4.43
CA TYR A 119 23.11 12.17 -5.57
C TYR A 119 23.79 12.49 -6.90
N LEU A 120 23.68 11.56 -7.84
CA LEU A 120 24.00 11.77 -9.28
C LEU A 120 22.74 12.09 -10.10
N GLY A 121 21.58 11.90 -9.51
CA GLY A 121 20.27 12.27 -10.00
C GLY A 121 19.23 12.08 -8.90
N ARG A 122 18.23 12.94 -8.88
CA ARG A 122 17.18 12.95 -7.84
C ARG A 122 15.93 13.66 -8.34
N ASN A 123 14.81 13.44 -7.69
CA ASN A 123 13.63 14.29 -7.85
C ASN A 123 13.67 15.39 -6.76
N LYS A 124 13.91 16.63 -7.18
CA LYS A 124 14.00 17.79 -6.30
C LYS A 124 12.61 18.21 -5.83
N ILE A 125 12.34 18.11 -4.52
CA ILE A 125 11.06 18.51 -3.91
C ILE A 125 11.19 19.91 -3.28
N GLU A 126 12.29 20.17 -2.57
CA GLU A 126 12.62 21.50 -2.04
C GLU A 126 13.84 22.10 -2.74
N GLU A 127 13.93 23.42 -2.71
CA GLU A 127 15.07 24.15 -3.27
C GLU A 127 16.38 23.76 -2.55
N ASP A 128 17.47 23.79 -3.32
CA ASP A 128 18.80 23.55 -2.79
C ASP A 128 19.20 24.63 -1.79
N LYS A 129 19.75 24.22 -0.66
CA LYS A 129 20.05 25.13 0.45
C LYS A 129 21.16 26.11 0.12
N LYS A 130 22.20 25.64 -0.57
CA LYS A 130 23.34 26.46 -1.02
C LYS A 130 24.21 25.74 -2.06
N ASN A 131 24.98 26.51 -2.81
CA ASN A 131 26.07 25.98 -3.60
C ASN A 131 27.19 25.44 -2.68
N TYR A 132 27.73 24.27 -3.02
CA TYR A 132 28.92 23.72 -2.35
C TYR A 132 30.21 24.06 -3.11
N ASN A 133 30.22 23.81 -4.41
CA ASN A 133 31.30 24.18 -5.34
C ASN A 133 30.77 24.34 -6.77
N GLU A 134 31.62 24.22 -7.80
CA GLU A 134 31.24 24.30 -9.21
C GLU A 134 30.25 23.23 -9.61
N ASP A 135 30.42 21.97 -9.18
CA ASP A 135 29.66 20.80 -9.60
C ASP A 135 28.57 20.40 -8.63
N PHE A 136 28.63 20.84 -7.34
CA PHE A 136 27.76 20.33 -6.28
C PHE A 136 27.00 21.42 -5.52
N VAL A 137 25.87 21.01 -4.97
CA VAL A 137 25.02 21.76 -4.04
C VAL A 137 24.76 20.98 -2.75
N VAL A 138 24.35 21.68 -1.70
CA VAL A 138 23.74 21.07 -0.52
C VAL A 138 22.24 20.95 -0.80
N PRO A 139 21.70 19.73 -0.94
CA PRO A 139 20.31 19.53 -1.37
C PRO A 139 19.28 19.90 -0.28
N GLY A 140 18.10 20.33 -0.73
CA GLY A 140 16.88 20.30 0.05
C GLY A 140 16.28 18.88 0.05
N TYR A 141 15.06 18.76 0.56
CA TYR A 141 14.33 17.52 0.58
C TYR A 141 14.11 16.98 -0.85
N SER A 142 14.42 15.72 -1.04
CA SER A 142 14.47 15.11 -2.39
C SER A 142 13.98 13.67 -2.37
N TYR A 143 13.31 13.24 -3.45
CA TYR A 143 12.92 11.86 -3.69
C TYR A 143 13.88 11.14 -4.64
N ASN A 144 13.65 9.86 -4.76
CA ASN A 144 14.34 8.87 -5.59
C ASN A 144 15.75 8.52 -5.10
N THR A 145 16.05 7.24 -5.20
CA THR A 145 17.34 6.64 -4.81
C THR A 145 17.99 5.88 -5.96
N HIS A 146 17.58 6.19 -7.19
CA HIS A 146 18.03 5.48 -8.39
C HIS A 146 19.53 5.61 -8.70
N ALA A 147 20.20 6.66 -8.17
CA ALA A 147 21.65 6.86 -8.38
C ALA A 147 22.28 7.76 -7.32
N TYR A 148 23.08 7.17 -6.43
CA TYR A 148 23.80 7.94 -5.40
C TYR A 148 25.10 7.25 -4.99
N CYS A 149 26.07 8.04 -4.52
CA CYS A 149 27.32 7.59 -3.94
C CYS A 149 27.29 7.68 -2.41
N LEU A 150 27.95 6.74 -1.76
CA LEU A 150 28.19 6.76 -0.30
C LEU A 150 29.66 6.49 -0.01
N THR A 151 30.20 7.22 0.95
CA THR A 151 31.50 6.92 1.54
C THR A 151 31.34 5.89 2.67
N LYS A 152 32.45 5.24 3.06
CA LYS A 152 32.50 4.39 4.24
C LYS A 152 32.00 5.10 5.50
N ALA A 153 32.31 6.38 5.66
CA ALA A 153 31.81 7.20 6.77
C ALA A 153 30.28 7.37 6.69
N GLY A 154 29.74 7.67 5.51
CA GLY A 154 28.30 7.78 5.27
C GLY A 154 27.56 6.47 5.55
N ILE A 155 28.08 5.34 5.04
CA ILE A 155 27.53 4.02 5.31
C ILE A 155 27.49 3.73 6.80
N ASN A 156 28.58 4.00 7.53
CA ASN A 156 28.63 3.79 8.97
C ASN A 156 27.60 4.62 9.74
N LYS A 157 27.33 5.86 9.28
CA LYS A 157 26.26 6.69 9.85
C LYS A 157 24.88 6.13 9.55
N LEU A 158 24.61 5.69 8.29
CA LEU A 158 23.33 5.09 7.91
C LEU A 158 23.01 3.83 8.73
N LEU A 159 23.98 2.95 8.95
CA LEU A 159 23.79 1.74 9.73
C LEU A 159 23.49 1.97 11.21
N LYS A 160 23.93 3.11 11.79
CA LYS A 160 23.61 3.48 13.18
C LYS A 160 22.12 3.76 13.40
N TYR A 161 21.38 4.14 12.37
CA TYR A 161 19.93 4.37 12.48
C TYR A 161 19.11 3.09 12.70
N LYS A 162 19.70 1.90 12.49
CA LYS A 162 18.99 0.62 12.56
C LYS A 162 17.72 0.62 11.71
N PHE A 163 17.85 1.14 10.49
CA PHE A 163 16.73 1.37 9.55
C PHE A 163 15.78 0.19 9.40
N ASN A 164 16.29 -1.05 9.44
CA ASN A 164 15.48 -2.26 9.37
C ASN A 164 14.49 -2.44 10.54
N LYS A 165 14.55 -1.64 11.58
CA LYS A 165 13.63 -1.71 12.74
C LYS A 165 12.46 -0.73 12.64
N ASN A 166 12.51 0.23 11.73
CA ASN A 166 11.45 1.20 11.46
C ASN A 166 11.50 1.59 9.99
N ILE A 167 11.18 0.65 9.09
CA ILE A 167 11.28 0.87 7.65
C ILE A 167 10.21 1.86 7.19
N ILE A 168 10.66 2.85 6.45
CA ILE A 168 9.88 3.77 5.61
C ILE A 168 10.42 3.66 4.18
N PRO A 169 9.80 4.26 3.14
CA PRO A 169 10.40 4.30 1.81
C PRO A 169 11.84 4.83 1.87
N VAL A 170 12.76 4.18 1.15
CA VAL A 170 14.20 4.46 1.28
C VAL A 170 14.58 5.88 0.84
N ASP A 171 13.86 6.49 -0.07
CA ASP A 171 14.06 7.87 -0.50
C ASP A 171 13.65 8.88 0.58
N GLU A 172 12.53 8.63 1.28
CA GLU A 172 12.12 9.37 2.48
C GLU A 172 13.18 9.24 3.60
N PHE A 173 13.65 8.02 3.85
CA PHE A 173 14.70 7.76 4.83
C PHE A 173 16.01 8.48 4.48
N LEU A 174 16.50 8.32 3.24
CA LEU A 174 17.77 8.91 2.84
C LEU A 174 17.72 10.43 2.98
N SER A 175 16.63 11.07 2.53
CA SER A 175 16.41 12.50 2.71
C SER A 175 16.38 12.92 4.18
N ALA A 176 15.73 12.15 5.06
CA ALA A 176 15.68 12.43 6.50
C ALA A 176 17.07 12.40 7.16
N THR A 177 18.06 11.71 6.57
CA THR A 177 19.40 11.60 7.14
C THR A 177 20.29 12.85 6.92
N PHE A 178 19.93 13.75 5.99
CA PHE A 178 20.71 14.96 5.70
C PHE A 178 19.89 16.26 5.74
N THR A 179 18.56 16.18 5.74
CA THR A 179 17.68 17.34 5.92
C THR A 179 16.53 16.99 6.86
N LYS A 180 15.88 18.01 7.44
CA LYS A 180 14.72 17.78 8.32
C LYS A 180 13.55 17.25 7.47
N HIS A 181 13.03 16.11 7.84
CA HIS A 181 11.86 15.53 7.19
C HIS A 181 10.62 16.42 7.42
N PRO A 182 9.74 16.63 6.41
CA PRO A 182 8.51 17.41 6.57
C PRO A 182 7.57 16.84 7.65
N ARG A 183 7.46 15.53 7.75
CA ARG A 183 6.73 14.87 8.83
C ARG A 183 7.49 14.91 10.13
N ARG A 184 6.83 15.46 11.17
CA ARG A 184 7.45 15.64 12.49
C ARG A 184 7.84 14.32 13.16
N ASP A 185 7.01 13.28 13.05
CA ASP A 185 7.26 11.96 13.62
C ASP A 185 8.49 11.29 12.98
N VAL A 186 8.62 11.34 11.65
CA VAL A 186 9.81 10.85 10.92
C VAL A 186 11.06 11.67 11.26
N ALA A 187 10.93 13.00 11.38
CA ALA A 187 12.05 13.88 11.77
C ALA A 187 12.53 13.63 13.21
N LEU A 188 11.68 13.11 14.09
CA LEU A 188 12.08 12.69 15.44
C LEU A 188 12.78 11.32 15.41
N LEU A 189 12.33 10.42 14.53
CA LEU A 189 12.89 9.08 14.36
C LEU A 189 14.26 9.12 13.67
N TYR A 190 14.38 9.93 12.61
CA TYR A 190 15.59 10.05 11.79
C TYR A 190 16.10 11.49 11.77
N LYS A 191 17.09 11.76 12.61
CA LYS A 191 17.70 13.10 12.70
C LYS A 191 18.83 13.25 11.67
N PRO A 192 18.95 14.40 10.99
CA PRO A 192 20.03 14.65 10.03
C PRO A 192 21.41 14.54 10.68
N THR A 193 22.26 13.65 10.15
CA THR A 193 23.65 13.46 10.60
C THR A 193 24.65 13.38 9.44
N LEU A 194 24.16 13.22 8.20
CA LEU A 194 25.00 13.09 7.03
C LEU A 194 25.32 14.46 6.42
N ASN A 195 26.57 14.64 6.02
CA ASN A 195 26.97 15.69 5.08
C ASN A 195 26.72 15.18 3.66
N PHE A 196 25.51 15.42 3.14
CA PHE A 196 25.07 14.92 1.87
C PHE A 196 25.03 16.03 0.81
N LEU A 197 25.44 15.71 -0.40
CA LEU A 197 25.51 16.65 -1.51
C LEU A 197 24.62 16.15 -2.68
N ALA A 198 24.44 16.97 -3.69
CA ALA A 198 23.88 16.57 -4.97
C ALA A 198 24.63 17.26 -6.11
N THR A 199 24.73 16.61 -7.25
CA THR A 199 25.22 17.26 -8.46
C THR A 199 24.25 18.36 -8.91
N LYS A 200 24.76 19.48 -9.44
CA LYS A 200 23.93 20.58 -9.96
C LYS A 200 23.09 20.18 -11.18
N LYS A 201 23.60 19.26 -11.97
CA LYS A 201 22.89 18.63 -13.07
C LYS A 201 22.73 17.14 -12.81
N ASP A 202 21.67 16.54 -13.33
CA ASP A 202 21.49 15.10 -13.26
C ASP A 202 22.38 14.40 -14.30
N TYR A 203 23.34 13.61 -13.84
CA TYR A 203 24.15 12.70 -14.66
C TYR A 203 23.39 11.42 -14.98
N ILE A 204 22.50 11.03 -14.06
CA ILE A 204 21.67 9.82 -14.14
C ILE A 204 20.25 10.20 -13.78
N ILE A 205 19.30 9.74 -14.59
CA ILE A 205 17.86 9.92 -14.30
C ILE A 205 17.17 8.58 -14.16
N GLN A 206 16.03 8.56 -13.54
CA GLN A 206 15.16 7.40 -13.45
C GLN A 206 14.26 7.32 -14.70
N LYS A 207 14.04 6.11 -15.22
CA LYS A 207 13.06 5.87 -16.28
C LYS A 207 11.65 6.14 -15.73
N SER A 208 10.97 7.14 -16.27
CA SER A 208 9.59 7.43 -15.89
C SER A 208 8.65 6.39 -16.52
N ASN A 209 8.20 5.42 -15.73
CA ASN A 209 7.13 4.52 -16.15
C ASN A 209 6.41 3.94 -14.93
N THR A 210 5.47 4.73 -14.39
CA THR A 210 4.64 4.34 -13.23
C THR A 210 3.81 3.09 -13.47
N LYS A 211 3.40 2.81 -14.74
CA LYS A 211 2.61 1.62 -15.08
C LYS A 211 3.39 0.30 -14.90
N THR A 212 4.71 0.33 -14.94
CA THR A 212 5.58 -0.85 -14.78
C THR A 212 6.38 -0.83 -13.48
N SER A 213 6.18 0.16 -12.62
CA SER A 213 6.84 0.23 -11.31
C SER A 213 6.40 -0.94 -10.43
N MET A 214 7.33 -1.84 -10.13
CA MET A 214 7.06 -2.96 -9.22
C MET A 214 6.83 -2.49 -7.78
N THR A 215 7.36 -1.33 -7.42
CA THR A 215 7.17 -0.73 -6.10
C THR A 215 5.74 -0.22 -5.96
N GLU A 216 5.28 0.61 -6.90
CA GLU A 216 3.96 1.25 -6.83
C GLU A 216 2.79 0.30 -7.09
N ASN A 217 3.01 -0.80 -7.82
CA ASN A 217 1.98 -1.80 -8.11
C ASN A 217 1.99 -2.98 -7.14
N SER A 218 2.75 -2.90 -6.06
CA SER A 218 2.75 -3.94 -5.03
C SER A 218 1.62 -3.74 -4.02
N THR A 219 1.31 -4.80 -3.27
CA THR A 219 0.25 -4.76 -2.24
C THR A 219 0.72 -4.02 -0.99
N PRO A 220 -0.18 -3.35 -0.26
CA PRO A 220 0.08 -2.79 1.05
C PRO A 220 0.53 -3.86 2.07
N ILE A 221 1.28 -3.44 3.07
CA ILE A 221 1.64 -4.29 4.21
C ILE A 221 0.52 -4.19 5.23
N PRO A 222 -0.14 -5.30 5.56
CA PRO A 222 -1.18 -5.29 6.56
C PRO A 222 -0.60 -5.11 7.98
N LYS A 223 -1.37 -4.51 8.87
CA LYS A 223 -1.03 -4.38 10.29
C LYS A 223 -1.00 -5.73 10.98
N PHE A 224 -2.01 -6.56 10.73
CA PHE A 224 -2.17 -7.87 11.35
C PHE A 224 -1.80 -9.00 10.38
N LYS A 225 -1.32 -10.10 10.93
CA LYS A 225 -0.89 -11.32 10.24
C LYS A 225 -1.41 -12.57 10.95
N GLN A 226 -1.17 -13.73 10.35
CA GLN A 226 -1.47 -15.01 11.02
C GLN A 226 -0.87 -15.04 12.44
N GLY A 227 -1.67 -15.48 13.41
CA GLY A 227 -1.34 -15.51 14.84
C GLY A 227 -1.85 -14.30 15.63
N ASP A 228 -2.16 -13.18 14.99
CA ASP A 228 -2.65 -11.99 15.70
C ASP A 228 -4.17 -12.09 16.00
N PHE A 229 -4.95 -12.65 15.03
CA PHE A 229 -6.39 -12.90 15.19
C PHE A 229 -6.76 -14.26 14.61
N GLU A 230 -7.76 -14.93 15.20
CA GLU A 230 -8.21 -16.24 14.76
C GLU A 230 -8.80 -16.21 13.34
N ILE A 231 -9.48 -15.15 12.97
CA ILE A 231 -10.04 -14.92 11.64
C ILE A 231 -8.96 -14.92 10.53
N LEU A 232 -7.70 -14.63 10.85
CA LEU A 232 -6.56 -14.67 9.93
C LEU A 232 -5.95 -16.08 9.78
N GLU A 233 -6.42 -17.08 10.54
CA GLU A 233 -5.96 -18.48 10.49
C GLU A 233 -6.74 -19.26 9.43
N TYR A 234 -6.48 -19.00 8.14
CA TYR A 234 -7.20 -19.61 7.02
C TYR A 234 -6.43 -20.67 6.25
N SER A 235 -5.38 -21.23 6.85
CA SER A 235 -4.63 -22.36 6.26
C SER A 235 -5.51 -23.56 6.00
N ASN A 236 -6.51 -23.82 6.86
CA ASN A 236 -7.58 -24.78 6.63
C ASN A 236 -8.88 -24.03 6.26
N TRP A 237 -9.10 -23.87 4.95
CA TRP A 237 -10.23 -23.13 4.42
C TRP A 237 -11.60 -23.72 4.79
N GLU A 238 -11.74 -25.05 4.79
CA GLU A 238 -13.00 -25.70 5.14
C GLU A 238 -13.39 -25.44 6.60
N ASN A 239 -12.43 -25.58 7.53
CA ASN A 239 -12.66 -25.25 8.93
C ASN A 239 -12.98 -23.76 9.11
N TRP A 240 -12.30 -22.89 8.35
CA TRP A 240 -12.56 -21.46 8.37
C TRP A 240 -14.00 -21.13 7.95
N LYS A 241 -14.47 -21.71 6.83
CA LYS A 241 -15.83 -21.53 6.36
C LYS A 241 -16.88 -22.00 7.38
N GLN A 242 -16.69 -23.16 7.98
CA GLN A 242 -17.59 -23.68 9.05
C GLN A 242 -17.71 -22.72 10.23
N LYS A 243 -16.65 -21.97 10.53
CA LYS A 243 -16.62 -21.05 11.66
C LYS A 243 -17.22 -19.68 11.35
N TYR A 244 -16.99 -19.17 10.15
CA TYR A 244 -17.20 -17.77 9.79
C TYR A 244 -18.27 -17.53 8.72
N ILE A 245 -18.60 -18.52 7.89
CA ILE A 245 -19.66 -18.42 6.89
C ILE A 245 -20.97 -19.02 7.43
N ASN A 246 -22.10 -18.40 7.09
CA ASN A 246 -23.38 -18.95 7.44
C ASN A 246 -23.56 -20.37 6.84
N PRO A 247 -23.95 -21.38 7.63
CA PRO A 247 -23.99 -22.78 7.17
C PRO A 247 -24.86 -23.00 5.94
N ILE A 248 -26.02 -22.34 5.83
CA ILE A 248 -26.95 -22.54 4.71
C ILE A 248 -26.34 -22.00 3.40
N VAL A 249 -25.76 -20.81 3.45
CA VAL A 249 -25.05 -20.24 2.28
C VAL A 249 -23.80 -21.05 1.94
N ASN A 250 -23.07 -21.55 2.94
CA ASN A 250 -21.91 -22.41 2.72
C ASN A 250 -22.26 -23.73 2.04
N ASN A 251 -23.47 -24.26 2.27
CA ASN A 251 -23.97 -25.48 1.62
C ASN A 251 -24.52 -25.23 0.21
N GLY A 252 -24.63 -23.97 -0.23
CA GLY A 252 -25.21 -23.62 -1.54
C GLY A 252 -26.74 -23.68 -1.58
N GLU A 253 -27.41 -23.71 -0.43
CA GLU A 253 -28.87 -23.77 -0.30
C GLU A 253 -29.49 -22.36 -0.46
N TYR A 254 -29.18 -21.67 -1.57
CA TYR A 254 -29.52 -20.24 -1.78
C TYR A 254 -31.02 -19.98 -1.79
N GLU A 255 -31.81 -20.91 -2.30
CA GLU A 255 -33.29 -20.83 -2.38
C GLU A 255 -33.95 -20.64 -1.02
N LEU A 256 -33.27 -21.09 0.07
CA LEU A 256 -33.80 -21.02 1.43
C LEU A 256 -33.54 -19.68 2.12
N VAL A 257 -32.60 -18.89 1.60
CA VAL A 257 -32.06 -17.76 2.36
C VAL A 257 -31.88 -16.47 1.58
N VAL A 258 -32.06 -16.48 0.26
CA VAL A 258 -31.99 -15.26 -0.55
C VAL A 258 -33.34 -14.59 -0.57
N ASP A 259 -33.44 -13.45 0.09
CA ASP A 259 -34.63 -12.61 0.12
C ASP A 259 -34.56 -11.56 -0.98
N HIS A 260 -35.52 -11.53 -1.87
CA HIS A 260 -35.68 -10.48 -2.89
C HIS A 260 -36.50 -9.33 -2.31
N LEU A 261 -35.85 -8.22 -1.97
CA LEU A 261 -36.53 -7.04 -1.41
C LEU A 261 -37.28 -6.24 -2.47
N GLY A 262 -36.96 -6.41 -3.75
CA GLY A 262 -37.50 -5.71 -4.89
C GLY A 262 -36.40 -5.01 -5.71
N ASP A 263 -36.70 -4.73 -6.99
CA ASP A 263 -35.86 -3.90 -7.86
C ASP A 263 -34.36 -4.31 -7.87
N GLU A 264 -34.05 -5.60 -8.00
CA GLU A 264 -32.68 -6.15 -8.03
C GLU A 264 -31.87 -5.90 -6.73
N VAL A 265 -32.53 -5.73 -5.60
CA VAL A 265 -31.93 -5.68 -4.27
C VAL A 265 -32.24 -6.96 -3.53
N TYR A 266 -31.20 -7.64 -3.05
CA TYR A 266 -31.32 -8.94 -2.38
C TYR A 266 -30.60 -8.93 -1.04
N GLU A 267 -31.12 -9.70 -0.08
CA GLU A 267 -30.51 -9.95 1.23
C GLU A 267 -30.28 -11.44 1.43
N PHE A 268 -29.18 -11.77 2.11
CA PHE A 268 -28.85 -13.14 2.52
C PHE A 268 -27.90 -13.17 3.70
N PRO A 269 -27.98 -14.17 4.61
CA PRO A 269 -27.08 -14.30 5.74
C PRO A 269 -25.73 -14.82 5.26
N LEU A 270 -24.70 -13.96 5.18
CA LEU A 270 -23.39 -14.32 4.67
C LEU A 270 -22.45 -14.81 5.78
N PHE A 271 -22.30 -14.03 6.85
CA PHE A 271 -21.33 -14.30 7.88
C PHE A 271 -21.97 -14.69 9.22
N THR A 272 -21.21 -15.41 10.04
CA THR A 272 -21.55 -15.62 11.44
C THR A 272 -21.31 -14.37 12.28
N LYS A 273 -21.96 -14.28 13.45
CA LYS A 273 -21.70 -13.19 14.41
C LYS A 273 -20.22 -13.13 14.81
N LYS A 274 -19.56 -14.30 14.95
CA LYS A 274 -18.15 -14.38 15.30
C LYS A 274 -17.25 -13.66 14.29
N PHE A 275 -17.52 -13.83 12.99
CA PHE A 275 -16.82 -13.08 11.93
C PHE A 275 -16.94 -11.58 12.14
N CYS A 276 -18.17 -11.12 12.37
CA CYS A 276 -18.48 -9.70 12.53
C CYS A 276 -17.79 -9.09 13.75
N ASP A 277 -17.84 -9.79 14.88
CA ASP A 277 -17.21 -9.33 16.12
C ASP A 277 -15.68 -9.21 15.99
N GLU A 278 -15.02 -10.22 15.40
CA GLU A 278 -13.57 -10.19 15.19
C GLU A 278 -13.17 -9.11 14.17
N LEU A 279 -13.93 -8.93 13.10
CA LEU A 279 -13.65 -7.91 12.09
C LEU A 279 -13.78 -6.48 12.68
N ILE A 280 -14.78 -6.22 13.52
CA ILE A 280 -14.92 -4.95 14.23
C ILE A 280 -13.74 -4.77 15.19
N ALA A 281 -13.39 -5.80 15.97
CA ALA A 281 -12.27 -5.73 16.92
C ALA A 281 -10.96 -5.36 16.22
N MET A 282 -10.66 -5.95 15.06
CA MET A 282 -9.48 -5.61 14.26
C MET A 282 -9.50 -4.15 13.80
N GLY A 283 -10.66 -3.65 13.34
CA GLY A 283 -10.81 -2.26 12.92
C GLY A 283 -10.59 -1.27 14.07
N GLU A 284 -11.13 -1.55 15.23
CA GLU A 284 -10.98 -0.71 16.42
C GLU A 284 -9.56 -0.79 17.00
N GLU A 285 -8.91 -1.97 16.97
CA GLU A 285 -7.52 -2.11 17.44
C GLU A 285 -6.53 -1.37 16.54
N LEU A 286 -6.76 -1.34 15.22
CA LEU A 286 -5.95 -0.53 14.32
C LEU A 286 -6.16 0.96 14.59
N ASP A 287 -7.38 1.39 14.87
CA ASP A 287 -7.83 2.77 15.14
C ASP A 287 -7.29 3.81 14.13
N ASN A 288 -7.21 3.42 12.86
CA ASN A 288 -6.71 4.27 11.78
C ASN A 288 -7.82 4.58 10.76
N TRP A 289 -8.96 5.05 11.29
CA TRP A 289 -10.11 5.44 10.49
C TRP A 289 -9.81 6.73 9.72
N THR A 290 -10.16 6.77 8.43
CA THR A 290 -9.90 7.93 7.56
C THR A 290 -11.21 8.52 7.05
N TYR A 291 -11.19 9.84 6.78
CA TYR A 291 -12.30 10.59 6.15
C TYR A 291 -11.92 11.06 4.73
N SER A 292 -10.69 10.87 4.31
CA SER A 292 -10.13 11.48 3.10
C SER A 292 -10.26 10.63 1.84
N ARG A 293 -10.63 9.34 1.97
CA ARG A 293 -10.60 8.40 0.85
C ARG A 293 -11.66 8.68 -0.22
N HIS A 294 -12.85 9.12 0.18
CA HIS A 294 -13.97 9.43 -0.71
C HIS A 294 -14.26 10.94 -0.76
N LYS A 295 -13.65 11.64 -1.70
CA LYS A 295 -13.71 13.11 -1.78
C LYS A 295 -15.14 13.71 -1.84
N TYR A 296 -16.06 13.07 -2.56
CA TYR A 296 -17.42 13.59 -2.78
C TYR A 296 -18.46 13.03 -1.82
N TYR A 297 -18.21 11.86 -1.30
CA TYR A 297 -19.08 11.15 -0.37
C TYR A 297 -18.23 10.59 0.78
N PRO A 298 -17.73 11.47 1.67
CA PRO A 298 -16.79 11.08 2.71
C PRO A 298 -17.42 10.05 3.65
N THR A 299 -16.66 9.01 3.92
CA THR A 299 -17.00 7.96 4.89
C THR A 299 -15.91 7.87 5.95
N THR A 300 -16.31 7.56 7.18
CA THR A 300 -15.34 7.11 8.21
C THR A 300 -15.04 5.66 7.94
N ASP A 301 -13.94 5.38 7.25
CA ASP A 301 -13.67 4.04 6.76
C ASP A 301 -12.22 3.57 6.94
N LEU A 302 -12.03 2.25 6.75
CA LEU A 302 -10.76 1.56 6.88
C LEU A 302 -10.71 0.41 5.87
N LEU A 303 -9.63 0.32 5.08
CA LEU A 303 -9.46 -0.74 4.09
C LEU A 303 -9.21 -2.11 4.76
N LEU A 304 -9.87 -3.17 4.27
CA LEU A 304 -9.63 -4.52 4.76
C LEU A 304 -8.20 -5.02 4.51
N GLU A 305 -7.51 -4.45 3.54
CA GLU A 305 -6.10 -4.77 3.28
C GLU A 305 -5.18 -4.24 4.40
N ASP A 306 -5.51 -3.11 5.02
CA ASP A 306 -4.72 -2.52 6.12
C ASP A 306 -4.71 -3.43 7.37
N ILE A 307 -5.77 -4.21 7.58
CA ILE A 307 -5.91 -5.17 8.69
C ILE A 307 -5.62 -6.62 8.28
N GLY A 308 -5.12 -6.88 7.07
CA GLY A 308 -4.74 -8.23 6.62
C GLY A 308 -5.88 -9.10 6.11
N MET A 309 -7.11 -8.58 6.04
CA MET A 309 -8.29 -9.34 5.65
C MET A 309 -8.51 -9.48 4.14
N ASN A 310 -7.78 -8.73 3.31
CA ASN A 310 -8.11 -8.62 1.89
C ASN A 310 -8.02 -9.97 1.14
N VAL A 311 -7.02 -10.81 1.45
CA VAL A 311 -6.82 -12.12 0.79
C VAL A 311 -8.00 -13.04 1.06
N ILE A 312 -8.36 -13.20 2.35
CA ILE A 312 -9.41 -14.12 2.74
C ILE A 312 -10.81 -13.60 2.37
N TYR A 313 -11.02 -12.28 2.49
CA TYR A 313 -12.28 -11.67 2.12
C TYR A 313 -12.54 -11.78 0.61
N ASN A 314 -11.53 -11.56 -0.24
CA ASN A 314 -11.62 -11.81 -1.68
C ASN A 314 -11.87 -13.28 -2.01
N LYS A 315 -11.36 -14.20 -1.20
CA LYS A 315 -11.67 -15.63 -1.35
C LYS A 315 -13.14 -15.90 -1.06
N VAL A 316 -13.72 -15.32 -0.02
CA VAL A 316 -15.16 -15.39 0.26
C VAL A 316 -15.96 -14.82 -0.91
N LEU A 317 -15.61 -13.66 -1.43
CA LEU A 317 -16.32 -13.07 -2.58
C LEU A 317 -16.27 -13.98 -3.81
N ASN A 318 -15.16 -14.64 -4.09
CA ASN A 318 -15.02 -15.50 -5.27
C ASN A 318 -15.64 -16.89 -5.08
N GLU A 319 -15.57 -17.49 -3.90
CA GLU A 319 -16.03 -18.87 -3.69
C GLU A 319 -17.45 -18.98 -3.13
N ILE A 320 -17.95 -17.93 -2.46
CA ILE A 320 -19.28 -17.92 -1.84
C ILE A 320 -20.21 -16.91 -2.51
N VAL A 321 -19.81 -15.63 -2.59
CA VAL A 321 -20.70 -14.57 -3.10
C VAL A 321 -20.88 -14.65 -4.60
N ARG A 322 -19.83 -14.89 -5.37
CA ARG A 322 -19.93 -15.01 -6.84
C ARG A 322 -20.89 -16.12 -7.31
N PRO A 323 -20.83 -17.36 -6.79
CA PRO A 323 -21.83 -18.39 -7.14
C PRO A 323 -23.25 -17.96 -6.82
N LEU A 324 -23.48 -17.27 -5.70
CA LEU A 324 -24.79 -16.72 -5.34
C LEU A 324 -25.22 -15.62 -6.32
N CYS A 325 -24.33 -14.75 -6.76
CA CYS A 325 -24.62 -13.76 -7.81
C CYS A 325 -24.99 -14.42 -9.16
N ILE A 326 -24.33 -15.51 -9.52
CA ILE A 326 -24.66 -16.30 -10.71
C ILE A 326 -26.07 -16.88 -10.58
N TYR A 327 -26.42 -17.41 -9.43
CA TYR A 327 -27.77 -17.92 -9.16
C TYR A 327 -28.83 -16.81 -9.27
N ILE A 328 -28.60 -15.63 -8.67
CA ILE A 328 -29.55 -14.51 -8.67
C ILE A 328 -29.76 -13.93 -10.07
N TRP A 329 -28.67 -13.63 -10.79
CA TRP A 329 -28.70 -12.84 -12.04
C TRP A 329 -28.35 -13.64 -13.28
N THR A 330 -28.16 -14.96 -13.18
CA THR A 330 -27.75 -15.82 -14.30
C THR A 330 -26.54 -15.23 -15.03
N LEU A 331 -25.54 -14.78 -14.25
CA LEU A 331 -24.34 -14.12 -14.78
C LEU A 331 -23.48 -15.16 -15.50
N GLU A 332 -23.43 -15.08 -16.82
CA GLU A 332 -22.65 -15.97 -17.68
C GLU A 332 -21.60 -15.18 -18.48
N GLY A 333 -20.54 -15.88 -18.89
CA GLY A 333 -19.57 -15.37 -19.84
C GLY A 333 -18.28 -14.82 -19.25
N LYS A 334 -17.38 -14.39 -20.14
CA LYS A 334 -16.06 -13.85 -19.80
C LYS A 334 -16.19 -12.62 -18.90
N GLY A 335 -15.44 -12.61 -17.83
CA GLY A 335 -15.41 -11.50 -16.86
C GLY A 335 -16.03 -11.83 -15.51
N TRP A 336 -16.90 -12.86 -15.44
CA TRP A 336 -17.44 -13.36 -14.16
C TRP A 336 -16.78 -14.66 -13.67
N ASP A 337 -15.74 -15.14 -14.37
CA ASP A 337 -14.94 -16.29 -13.91
C ASP A 337 -14.23 -15.98 -12.58
N ARG A 338 -13.90 -14.71 -12.38
CA ARG A 338 -13.34 -14.16 -11.15
C ARG A 338 -13.83 -12.74 -10.97
N VAL A 339 -14.04 -12.32 -9.71
CA VAL A 339 -14.35 -10.94 -9.38
C VAL A 339 -13.17 -10.30 -8.63
N VAL A 340 -13.03 -9.01 -8.81
CA VAL A 340 -12.13 -8.15 -8.03
C VAL A 340 -12.96 -7.15 -7.27
N SER A 341 -12.47 -6.72 -6.12
CA SER A 341 -13.21 -5.81 -5.26
C SER A 341 -12.29 -4.89 -4.47
N GLU A 342 -12.83 -3.72 -4.18
CA GLU A 342 -12.35 -2.86 -3.12
C GLU A 342 -13.18 -3.14 -1.88
N ASN A 343 -12.54 -3.52 -0.76
CA ASN A 343 -13.21 -3.96 0.45
C ASN A 343 -12.81 -3.06 1.62
N PHE A 344 -13.80 -2.54 2.36
CA PHE A 344 -13.54 -1.64 3.47
C PHE A 344 -14.61 -1.72 4.56
N LEU A 345 -14.22 -1.38 5.78
CA LEU A 345 -15.14 -1.15 6.90
C LEU A 345 -15.62 0.28 6.89
N VAL A 346 -16.86 0.52 7.29
CA VAL A 346 -17.40 1.86 7.56
C VAL A 346 -17.95 1.91 8.96
N LYS A 347 -17.67 3.01 9.66
CA LYS A 347 -18.16 3.31 11.00
C LYS A 347 -19.03 4.55 10.97
N TYR A 348 -20.28 4.44 11.46
CA TYR A 348 -21.17 5.58 11.66
C TYR A 348 -21.32 5.88 13.15
N LEU A 349 -21.34 7.19 13.47
CA LEU A 349 -21.48 7.73 14.81
C LEU A 349 -22.50 8.87 14.81
N PRO A 350 -23.43 8.98 15.79
CA PRO A 350 -24.44 10.03 15.80
C PRO A 350 -23.84 11.45 15.78
N ASP A 351 -22.78 11.65 16.56
CA ASP A 351 -22.16 12.97 16.77
C ASP A 351 -21.04 13.30 15.75
N ALA A 352 -20.79 12.40 14.79
CA ALA A 352 -19.80 12.58 13.71
C ALA A 352 -20.44 12.29 12.36
N GLN A 353 -20.05 11.23 11.68
CA GLN A 353 -20.70 10.78 10.46
C GLN A 353 -21.88 9.88 10.79
N SER A 354 -23.11 10.42 10.90
CA SER A 354 -24.31 9.63 11.20
C SER A 354 -24.96 8.99 9.97
N HIS A 355 -24.68 9.48 8.77
CA HIS A 355 -25.33 9.10 7.51
C HIS A 355 -24.38 9.23 6.31
N LEU A 356 -24.84 8.77 5.14
CA LEU A 356 -24.18 9.01 3.87
C LEU A 356 -25.21 9.51 2.84
N ALA A 357 -24.89 10.61 2.16
CA ALA A 357 -25.75 11.20 1.14
C ALA A 357 -26.02 10.23 -0.02
N VAL A 358 -27.14 10.43 -0.72
CA VAL A 358 -27.53 9.60 -1.87
C VAL A 358 -26.53 9.72 -3.01
N HIS A 359 -25.94 8.61 -3.39
CA HIS A 359 -24.91 8.46 -4.42
C HIS A 359 -25.14 7.19 -5.25
N HIS A 360 -24.25 6.89 -6.16
CA HIS A 360 -24.09 5.59 -6.80
C HIS A 360 -22.62 5.16 -6.69
N ASP A 361 -22.39 3.86 -6.73
CA ASP A 361 -21.05 3.29 -6.62
C ASP A 361 -20.41 3.09 -8.00
N HIS A 362 -19.08 3.13 -8.07
CA HIS A 362 -18.33 2.77 -9.27
C HIS A 362 -18.02 1.25 -9.29
N SER A 363 -19.06 0.44 -9.16
CA SER A 363 -18.99 -1.02 -9.14
C SER A 363 -20.05 -1.63 -10.06
N HIS A 364 -19.89 -2.89 -10.47
CA HIS A 364 -20.97 -3.63 -11.10
C HIS A 364 -22.01 -4.06 -10.08
N LEU A 365 -21.53 -4.61 -8.97
CA LEU A 365 -22.33 -4.96 -7.81
C LEU A 365 -21.74 -4.34 -6.56
N SER A 366 -22.59 -3.90 -5.65
CA SER A 366 -22.23 -3.45 -4.31
C SER A 366 -22.76 -4.41 -3.27
N LEU A 367 -21.89 -4.83 -2.36
CA LEU A 367 -22.23 -5.70 -1.24
C LEU A 367 -22.04 -4.92 0.05
N VAL A 368 -23.07 -4.88 0.90
CA VAL A 368 -23.06 -4.23 2.21
C VAL A 368 -23.42 -5.25 3.28
N VAL A 369 -22.51 -5.53 4.20
CA VAL A 369 -22.73 -6.49 5.29
C VAL A 369 -22.97 -5.74 6.60
N LYS A 370 -24.06 -6.02 7.28
CA LYS A 370 -24.34 -5.55 8.65
C LYS A 370 -23.44 -6.29 9.63
N LEU A 371 -22.61 -5.55 10.41
CA LEU A 371 -21.65 -6.19 11.31
C LEU A 371 -22.09 -6.16 12.79
N ASN A 372 -23.01 -5.27 13.17
CA ASN A 372 -23.53 -5.18 14.54
C ASN A 372 -24.96 -4.66 14.57
N ASP A 373 -25.59 -4.66 15.75
CA ASP A 373 -26.96 -4.20 15.99
C ASP A 373 -27.12 -3.26 17.20
N GLU A 374 -26.01 -2.86 17.85
CA GLU A 374 -26.03 -1.95 19.00
C GLU A 374 -26.15 -0.48 18.57
N PHE A 375 -27.16 -0.16 17.75
CA PHE A 375 -27.47 1.20 17.29
C PHE A 375 -28.97 1.33 16.95
N ASP A 376 -29.46 2.57 16.90
CA ASP A 376 -30.82 2.90 16.47
C ASP A 376 -30.80 3.70 15.16
N GLY A 377 -31.76 3.40 14.25
CA GLY A 377 -31.85 4.01 12.93
C GLY A 377 -31.03 3.29 11.87
N GLY A 378 -30.42 4.03 10.95
CA GLY A 378 -29.56 3.50 9.88
C GLY A 378 -30.31 2.81 8.73
N GLY A 379 -29.64 1.84 8.10
CA GLY A 379 -30.12 1.16 6.89
C GLY A 379 -29.63 1.82 5.59
N THR A 380 -29.79 1.10 4.47
CA THR A 380 -29.46 1.57 3.13
C THR A 380 -30.76 1.87 2.37
N TYR A 381 -30.95 3.14 2.02
CA TYR A 381 -32.18 3.61 1.37
C TYR A 381 -31.96 3.86 -0.10
N PHE A 382 -32.85 3.32 -0.93
CA PHE A 382 -32.91 3.47 -2.40
C PHE A 382 -34.10 4.39 -2.78
N PRO A 383 -33.87 5.71 -2.96
CA PRO A 383 -34.96 6.68 -3.16
C PRO A 383 -35.84 6.39 -4.39
N LYS A 384 -35.24 5.93 -5.48
CA LYS A 384 -35.97 5.64 -6.72
C LYS A 384 -37.05 4.56 -6.51
N TYR A 385 -36.80 3.62 -5.65
CA TYR A 385 -37.65 2.45 -5.39
C TYR A 385 -38.45 2.58 -4.10
N ASN A 386 -38.21 3.65 -3.34
CA ASN A 386 -38.73 3.80 -1.99
C ASN A 386 -38.46 2.58 -1.10
N LEU A 387 -37.29 1.97 -1.27
CA LEU A 387 -36.88 0.74 -0.60
C LEU A 387 -35.86 1.05 0.49
N LEU A 388 -36.02 0.43 1.65
CA LEU A 388 -35.06 0.45 2.75
C LEU A 388 -34.58 -0.97 3.05
N SER A 389 -33.29 -1.22 2.88
CA SER A 389 -32.62 -2.42 3.37
C SER A 389 -32.06 -2.11 4.76
N ASN A 390 -32.52 -2.82 5.76
CA ASN A 390 -32.02 -2.76 7.14
C ASN A 390 -32.12 -4.15 7.79
N PRO A 391 -31.19 -5.07 7.43
CA PRO A 391 -31.27 -6.46 7.87
C PRO A 391 -31.43 -6.60 9.39
N GLU A 392 -32.29 -7.51 9.82
CA GLU A 392 -32.50 -7.76 11.25
C GLU A 392 -31.29 -8.42 11.90
N ARG A 393 -30.64 -9.37 11.17
CA ARG A 393 -29.57 -10.21 11.73
C ARG A 393 -28.18 -9.68 11.38
N VAL A 394 -27.29 -9.70 12.34
CA VAL A 394 -25.86 -9.47 12.15
C VAL A 394 -25.29 -10.53 11.20
N GLY A 395 -24.36 -10.12 10.31
CA GLY A 395 -23.76 -10.96 9.29
C GLY A 395 -24.59 -11.08 7.99
N THR A 396 -25.77 -10.46 7.93
CA THR A 396 -26.57 -10.41 6.70
C THR A 396 -25.97 -9.39 5.73
N ALA A 397 -25.86 -9.82 4.48
CA ALA A 397 -25.40 -9.02 3.36
C ALA A 397 -26.59 -8.54 2.52
N THR A 398 -26.56 -7.27 2.13
CA THR A 398 -27.40 -6.72 1.06
C THR A 398 -26.55 -6.59 -0.19
N ILE A 399 -27.03 -7.09 -1.32
CA ILE A 399 -26.34 -6.97 -2.61
C ILE A 399 -27.27 -6.33 -3.66
N HIS A 400 -26.70 -5.47 -4.49
CA HIS A 400 -27.44 -4.74 -5.53
C HIS A 400 -26.51 -4.28 -6.66
N PRO A 401 -27.02 -3.91 -7.85
CA PRO A 401 -26.23 -3.21 -8.86
C PRO A 401 -25.65 -1.89 -8.32
N GLY A 402 -24.37 -1.61 -8.61
CA GLY A 402 -23.68 -0.43 -8.06
C GLY A 402 -23.92 0.87 -8.82
N GLN A 403 -24.33 0.77 -10.10
CA GLN A 403 -24.44 1.91 -11.03
C GLN A 403 -25.62 2.84 -10.75
N ILE A 404 -25.80 3.86 -11.60
CA ILE A 404 -26.75 4.96 -11.46
C ILE A 404 -28.22 4.51 -11.28
N THR A 405 -28.59 3.33 -11.70
CA THR A 405 -29.93 2.75 -11.51
C THR A 405 -30.27 2.54 -10.04
N HIS A 406 -29.26 2.25 -9.22
CA HIS A 406 -29.39 1.95 -7.79
C HIS A 406 -28.70 3.02 -6.92
N ARG A 407 -29.02 4.29 -7.20
CA ARG A 407 -28.60 5.36 -6.27
C ARG A 407 -29.17 5.08 -4.90
N HIS A 408 -28.30 5.16 -3.89
CA HIS A 408 -28.64 4.85 -2.51
C HIS A 408 -27.85 5.72 -1.53
N GLY A 409 -28.26 5.71 -0.27
CA GLY A 409 -27.58 6.40 0.80
C GLY A 409 -27.81 5.69 2.14
N ALA A 410 -26.95 5.94 3.12
CA ALA A 410 -27.17 5.43 4.47
C ALA A 410 -28.04 6.41 5.26
N ARG A 411 -29.14 5.93 5.85
CA ARG A 411 -29.96 6.73 6.75
C ARG A 411 -29.21 7.03 8.05
N PRO A 412 -29.54 8.17 8.71
CA PRO A 412 -28.90 8.53 9.97
C PRO A 412 -29.11 7.46 11.04
N ILE A 413 -28.08 7.24 11.85
CA ILE A 413 -28.21 6.59 13.15
C ILE A 413 -28.45 7.65 14.21
N HIS A 414 -29.22 7.30 15.24
CA HIS A 414 -29.63 8.21 16.32
C HIS A 414 -28.90 7.92 17.62
N SER A 415 -28.49 6.68 17.83
CA SER A 415 -27.71 6.25 18.99
C SER A 415 -26.81 5.07 18.65
N GLY A 416 -25.81 4.79 19.48
CA GLY A 416 -24.88 3.67 19.33
C GLY A 416 -23.82 3.90 18.26
N ARG A 417 -23.25 2.80 17.77
CA ARG A 417 -22.25 2.78 16.68
C ARG A 417 -22.69 1.74 15.66
N ARG A 418 -22.73 2.12 14.38
CA ARG A 418 -23.05 1.19 13.29
C ARG A 418 -21.79 0.86 12.51
N TYR A 419 -21.50 -0.44 12.37
CA TYR A 419 -20.43 -0.95 11.54
C TYR A 419 -20.99 -1.74 10.37
N ILE A 420 -20.44 -1.51 9.19
CA ILE A 420 -20.71 -2.31 7.99
C ILE A 420 -19.41 -2.65 7.27
N ALA A 421 -19.38 -3.77 6.57
CA ALA A 421 -18.37 -4.05 5.57
C ALA A 421 -18.95 -3.80 4.18
N VAL A 422 -18.20 -3.10 3.33
CA VAL A 422 -18.63 -2.73 1.97
C VAL A 422 -17.66 -3.33 0.96
N SER A 423 -18.19 -3.84 -0.15
CA SER A 423 -17.39 -4.32 -1.28
C SER A 423 -17.90 -3.74 -2.59
N PHE A 424 -17.02 -3.06 -3.32
CA PHE A 424 -17.27 -2.62 -4.70
C PHE A 424 -16.76 -3.70 -5.66
N ILE A 425 -17.67 -4.54 -6.15
CA ILE A 425 -17.37 -5.73 -6.96
C ILE A 425 -17.34 -5.36 -8.44
N LYS A 426 -16.26 -5.75 -9.14
CA LYS A 426 -16.07 -5.53 -10.57
C LYS A 426 -15.73 -6.84 -11.29
N GLN A 427 -16.04 -6.91 -12.57
CA GLN A 427 -15.56 -7.97 -13.45
C GLN A 427 -14.06 -7.82 -13.72
N THR A 428 -13.40 -8.94 -14.00
CA THR A 428 -11.96 -8.92 -14.35
C THR A 428 -11.66 -8.34 -15.73
N SER A 429 -12.67 -8.21 -16.60
CA SER A 429 -12.51 -7.60 -17.94
C SER A 429 -12.36 -6.07 -17.93
N ASP A 430 -12.58 -5.43 -16.79
CA ASP A 430 -12.56 -3.97 -16.64
C ASP A 430 -11.28 -3.45 -15.94
N ILE A 431 -10.21 -4.27 -15.90
CA ILE A 431 -8.92 -3.94 -15.28
C ILE A 431 -7.86 -3.69 -16.34
#